data_53e5bf096e0dbce6e9c02d2ad9deaf11
#
_entry.id   53e5bf096e0dbce6e9c02d2ad9deaf11
#
_cell.length_a   1.000
_cell.length_b   1.000
_cell.length_c   1.000
_cell.angle_alpha   90.00
_cell.angle_beta   90.00
_cell.angle_gamma   90.00
#
_symmetry.space_group_name_H-M   'P 1'
#
loop_
_entity.id
_entity.type
_entity.pdbx_description
1 polymer ?
#
loop_
_entity_poly.entity_id
_entity_poly.type
_entity_poly.pdbx_seq_one_letter_code
_entity_poly.pdbx_strand_id
1 'polypeptide(L)'
;IVISQSGETADSLAALRLAKEHDIPVLGIVNVLGSSIARESDYVMYTYAGPEISVATTKAYSAQLIALYLLTIQTAFAKGTISEKTVGELLAELETLPDKIEKILEDKERIQWFASKYANAKDIFFIGRGIDYAISLEGSLKMKEISYIHSEAYAAGELKHGTISLIEDGTLVI
;
A
#
# COMPACT_ATOMS: atom_id res chain seq x y z
N ILE A 1 8.55 13.37 4.28
CA ILE A 1 8.71 12.16 3.44
C ILE A 1 7.73 12.27 2.29
N VAL A 2 8.20 12.03 1.05
CA VAL A 2 7.38 12.01 -0.17
C VAL A 2 7.48 10.62 -0.78
N ILE A 3 6.33 10.01 -1.08
CA ILE A 3 6.26 8.63 -1.59
C ILE A 3 5.59 8.66 -2.96
N SER A 4 6.24 8.07 -3.96
CA SER A 4 5.70 7.97 -5.31
C SER A 4 6.31 6.78 -6.04
N GLN A 5 5.51 6.00 -6.73
CA GLN A 5 6.03 4.89 -7.55
C GLN A 5 6.85 5.44 -8.73
N SER A 6 6.29 6.34 -9.52
CA SER A 6 6.95 6.92 -10.70
C SER A 6 8.00 7.97 -10.35
N GLY A 7 7.83 8.66 -9.21
CA GLY A 7 8.61 9.83 -8.86
C GLY A 7 8.34 11.07 -9.72
N GLU A 8 7.23 11.05 -10.48
CA GLU A 8 6.81 12.15 -11.37
C GLU A 8 5.42 12.71 -11.01
N THR A 9 4.87 12.34 -9.85
CA THR A 9 3.54 12.78 -9.41
C THR A 9 3.55 14.28 -9.14
N ALA A 10 2.78 15.05 -9.91
CA ALA A 10 2.80 16.51 -9.88
C ALA A 10 2.54 17.11 -8.49
N ASP A 11 1.51 16.62 -7.78
CA ASP A 11 1.17 17.10 -6.44
C ASP A 11 2.25 16.78 -5.41
N SER A 12 2.88 15.60 -5.53
CA SER A 12 3.99 15.21 -4.68
C SER A 12 5.23 16.07 -4.91
N LEU A 13 5.52 16.43 -6.18
CA LEU A 13 6.59 17.38 -6.54
C LEU A 13 6.29 18.77 -5.99
N ALA A 14 5.05 19.25 -6.08
CA ALA A 14 4.67 20.53 -5.52
C ALA A 14 4.87 20.57 -4.00
N ALA A 15 4.45 19.51 -3.30
CA ALA A 15 4.65 19.37 -1.86
C ALA A 15 6.14 19.32 -1.47
N LEU A 16 6.96 18.60 -2.25
CA LEU A 16 8.41 18.54 -2.06
C LEU A 16 9.03 19.95 -2.19
N ARG A 17 8.70 20.68 -3.25
CA ARG A 17 9.22 22.03 -3.50
C ARG A 17 8.80 22.99 -2.41
N LEU A 18 7.54 22.94 -1.98
CA LEU A 18 7.05 23.76 -0.87
C LEU A 18 7.81 23.44 0.44
N ALA A 19 8.09 22.19 0.74
CA ALA A 19 8.91 21.82 1.89
C ALA A 19 10.31 22.44 1.82
N LYS A 20 10.93 22.40 0.62
CA LYS A 20 12.28 22.98 0.40
C LYS A 20 12.28 24.51 0.50
N GLU A 21 11.22 25.22 0.09
CA GLU A 21 11.05 26.66 0.30
C GLU A 21 11.03 27.04 1.78
N HIS A 22 10.68 26.10 2.66
CA HIS A 22 10.68 26.27 4.11
C HIS A 22 11.89 25.62 4.81
N ASP A 23 12.96 25.31 4.08
CA ASP A 23 14.17 24.66 4.60
C ASP A 23 13.91 23.33 5.31
N ILE A 24 12.85 22.60 4.90
CA ILE A 24 12.52 21.28 5.45
C ILE A 24 13.18 20.19 4.61
N PRO A 25 14.08 19.36 5.19
CA PRO A 25 14.72 18.26 4.45
C PRO A 25 13.69 17.24 3.98
N VAL A 26 13.83 16.78 2.73
CA VAL A 26 12.90 15.84 2.11
C VAL A 26 13.57 14.49 1.85
N LEU A 27 12.95 13.41 2.33
CA LEU A 27 13.23 12.04 1.92
C LEU A 27 12.22 11.60 0.86
N GLY A 28 12.69 11.31 -0.35
CA GLY A 28 11.90 10.68 -1.40
C GLY A 28 11.97 9.16 -1.32
N ILE A 29 10.82 8.47 -1.28
CA ILE A 29 10.72 7.02 -1.44
C ILE A 29 10.12 6.76 -2.82
N VAL A 30 10.93 6.28 -3.77
CA VAL A 30 10.55 6.17 -5.18
C VAL A 30 11.02 4.85 -5.78
N ASN A 31 10.38 4.40 -6.84
CA ASN A 31 10.80 3.21 -7.57
C ASN A 31 11.66 3.54 -8.80
N VAL A 32 11.36 4.65 -9.49
CA VAL A 32 12.05 5.00 -10.73
C VAL A 32 13.33 5.79 -10.45
N LEU A 33 14.47 5.21 -10.86
CA LEU A 33 15.77 5.83 -10.73
C LEU A 33 15.83 7.14 -11.54
N GLY A 34 16.39 8.19 -10.94
CA GLY A 34 16.58 9.46 -11.60
C GLY A 34 15.30 10.24 -11.93
N SER A 35 14.17 9.85 -11.35
CA SER A 35 12.91 10.60 -11.44
C SER A 35 13.01 12.00 -10.83
N SER A 36 12.07 12.87 -11.13
CA SER A 36 12.07 14.26 -10.66
C SER A 36 12.09 14.34 -9.13
N ILE A 37 11.26 13.53 -8.44
CA ILE A 37 11.29 13.46 -6.96
C ILE A 37 12.67 12.99 -6.48
N ALA A 38 13.27 11.98 -7.13
CA ALA A 38 14.60 11.51 -6.74
C ALA A 38 15.68 12.58 -6.88
N ARG A 39 15.63 13.36 -7.97
CA ARG A 39 16.63 14.42 -8.22
C ARG A 39 16.46 15.63 -7.30
N GLU A 40 15.23 15.95 -6.91
CA GLU A 40 14.92 17.13 -6.12
C GLU A 40 14.92 16.87 -4.61
N SER A 41 14.87 15.61 -4.17
CA SER A 41 14.93 15.22 -2.75
C SER A 41 16.35 15.37 -2.19
N ASP A 42 16.44 15.67 -0.89
CA ASP A 42 17.75 15.73 -0.18
C ASP A 42 18.28 14.33 0.12
N TYR A 43 17.35 13.37 0.34
CA TYR A 43 17.64 11.95 0.56
C TYR A 43 16.70 11.11 -0.30
N VAL A 44 17.18 9.97 -0.78
CA VAL A 44 16.38 9.07 -1.61
C VAL A 44 16.50 7.64 -1.12
N MET A 45 15.35 6.98 -1.02
CA MET A 45 15.25 5.54 -0.80
C MET A 45 14.53 4.91 -2.00
N TYR A 46 15.22 4.04 -2.73
CA TYR A 46 14.63 3.33 -3.87
C TYR A 46 14.01 2.02 -3.43
N THR A 47 12.80 1.73 -3.92
CA THR A 47 12.08 0.49 -3.60
C THR A 47 12.53 -0.71 -4.42
N TYR A 48 13.20 -0.48 -5.56
CA TYR A 48 13.71 -1.52 -6.47
C TYR A 48 12.66 -2.59 -6.86
N ALA A 49 11.39 -2.20 -6.95
CA ALA A 49 10.30 -3.11 -7.35
C ALA A 49 10.36 -3.51 -8.85
N GLY A 50 11.32 -2.99 -9.60
CA GLY A 50 11.41 -3.16 -11.04
C GLY A 50 10.34 -2.35 -11.79
N PRO A 51 10.22 -2.52 -13.12
CA PRO A 51 9.22 -1.79 -13.90
C PRO A 51 7.80 -2.14 -13.47
N GLU A 52 7.01 -1.12 -13.15
CA GLU A 52 5.55 -1.26 -12.92
C GLU A 52 4.85 -0.98 -14.24
N ILE A 53 4.26 -2.00 -14.84
CA ILE A 53 3.64 -1.91 -16.17
C ILE A 53 2.14 -1.63 -16.04
N SER A 54 1.53 -2.07 -14.94
CA SER A 54 0.11 -1.83 -14.66
C SER A 54 -0.14 -0.39 -14.24
N VAL A 55 -1.24 0.20 -14.70
CA VAL A 55 -1.73 1.49 -14.20
C VAL A 55 -2.08 1.38 -12.72
N ALA A 56 -2.72 0.29 -12.33
CA ALA A 56 -2.97 -0.03 -10.93
C ALA A 56 -1.67 -0.53 -10.27
N THR A 57 -1.05 0.29 -9.46
CA THR A 57 0.17 -0.04 -8.72
C THR A 57 -0.06 -1.25 -7.80
N THR A 58 0.65 -2.33 -8.02
CA THR A 58 0.52 -3.59 -7.26
C THR A 58 1.79 -3.90 -6.48
N LYS A 59 2.79 -4.55 -7.10
CA LYS A 59 4.06 -4.88 -6.44
C LYS A 59 4.80 -3.67 -5.87
N ALA A 60 4.70 -2.52 -6.53
CA ALA A 60 5.36 -1.30 -6.07
C ALA A 60 4.74 -0.79 -4.76
N TYR A 61 3.43 -0.95 -4.54
CA TYR A 61 2.79 -0.65 -3.26
C TYR A 61 3.35 -1.54 -2.12
N SER A 62 3.45 -2.84 -2.34
CA SER A 62 4.04 -3.76 -1.35
C SER A 62 5.49 -3.41 -1.05
N ALA A 63 6.27 -3.05 -2.07
CA ALA A 63 7.67 -2.61 -1.90
C ALA A 63 7.77 -1.28 -1.12
N GLN A 64 6.82 -0.35 -1.30
CA GLN A 64 6.73 0.87 -0.50
C GLN A 64 6.44 0.57 0.97
N LEU A 65 5.56 -0.38 1.26
CA LEU A 65 5.31 -0.82 2.65
C LEU A 65 6.58 -1.40 3.29
N ILE A 66 7.34 -2.23 2.58
CA ILE A 66 8.61 -2.77 3.07
C ILE A 66 9.61 -1.63 3.34
N ALA A 67 9.72 -0.67 2.43
CA ALA A 67 10.58 0.50 2.63
C ALA A 67 10.20 1.28 3.90
N LEU A 68 8.91 1.46 4.16
CA LEU A 68 8.41 2.11 5.36
C LEU A 68 8.66 1.29 6.63
N TYR A 69 8.55 -0.05 6.58
CA TYR A 69 8.91 -0.92 7.70
C TYR A 69 10.40 -0.80 8.02
N LEU A 70 11.27 -0.87 7.02
CA LEU A 70 12.72 -0.72 7.21
C LEU A 70 13.07 0.65 7.80
N LEU A 71 12.47 1.72 7.28
CA LEU A 71 12.66 3.07 7.81
C LEU A 71 12.18 3.20 9.26
N THR A 72 11.03 2.58 9.58
CA THR A 72 10.47 2.58 10.93
C THR A 72 11.37 1.83 11.90
N ILE A 73 11.83 0.64 11.55
CA ILE A 73 12.75 -0.18 12.35
C ILE A 73 14.05 0.59 12.61
N GLN A 74 14.65 1.16 11.57
CA GLN A 74 15.88 1.94 11.68
C GLN A 74 15.70 3.17 12.57
N THR A 75 14.59 3.88 12.41
CA THR A 75 14.28 5.08 13.20
C THR A 75 14.04 4.71 14.66
N ALA A 76 13.30 3.64 14.93
CA ALA A 76 13.04 3.16 16.30
C ALA A 76 14.34 2.71 17.00
N PHE A 77 15.20 2.03 16.26
CA PHE A 77 16.52 1.64 16.76
C PHE A 77 17.40 2.85 17.07
N ALA A 78 17.50 3.80 16.13
CA ALA A 78 18.29 5.02 16.32
C ALA A 78 17.80 5.88 17.50
N LYS A 79 16.49 5.83 17.79
CA LYS A 79 15.90 6.49 18.97
C LYS A 79 16.02 5.68 20.27
N GLY A 80 16.56 4.47 20.22
CA GLY A 80 16.67 3.58 21.36
C GLY A 80 15.35 3.04 21.90
N THR A 81 14.27 3.06 21.09
CA THR A 81 12.94 2.56 21.48
C THR A 81 12.78 1.06 21.30
N ILE A 82 13.65 0.43 20.50
CA ILE A 82 13.74 -1.03 20.32
C ILE A 82 15.17 -1.49 20.48
N SER A 83 15.36 -2.75 20.93
CA SER A 83 16.66 -3.37 21.10
C SER A 83 17.21 -3.90 19.77
N GLU A 84 18.53 -4.11 19.70
CA GLU A 84 19.18 -4.78 18.57
C GLU A 84 18.58 -6.19 18.31
N LYS A 85 18.24 -6.92 19.38
CA LYS A 85 17.57 -8.22 19.29
C LYS A 85 16.23 -8.08 18.56
N THR A 86 15.41 -7.08 18.93
CA THR A 86 14.12 -6.81 18.29
C THR A 86 14.30 -6.43 16.82
N VAL A 87 15.32 -5.65 16.49
CA VAL A 87 15.69 -5.36 15.09
C VAL A 87 15.93 -6.65 14.30
N GLY A 88 16.78 -7.54 14.85
CA GLY A 88 17.08 -8.83 14.22
C GLY A 88 15.84 -9.70 14.00
N GLU A 89 14.95 -9.76 14.99
CA GLU A 89 13.68 -10.51 14.89
C GLU A 89 12.77 -9.95 13.80
N LEU A 90 12.62 -8.62 13.72
CA LEU A 90 11.80 -7.97 12.71
C LEU A 90 12.36 -8.12 11.29
N LEU A 91 13.68 -7.98 11.12
CA LEU A 91 14.33 -8.17 9.82
C LEU A 91 14.21 -9.63 9.35
N ALA A 92 14.42 -10.60 10.25
CA ALA A 92 14.25 -12.02 9.93
C ALA A 92 12.80 -12.33 9.48
N GLU A 93 11.80 -11.69 10.10
CA GLU A 93 10.40 -11.86 9.69
C GLU A 93 10.15 -11.26 8.30
N LEU A 94 10.71 -10.08 7.99
CA LEU A 94 10.61 -9.47 6.67
C LEU A 94 11.24 -10.34 5.57
N GLU A 95 12.34 -11.02 5.86
CA GLU A 95 13.02 -11.94 4.93
C GLU A 95 12.15 -13.15 4.55
N THR A 96 11.17 -13.52 5.39
CA THR A 96 10.24 -14.62 5.09
C THR A 96 9.07 -14.23 4.18
N LEU A 97 8.87 -12.93 3.92
CA LEU A 97 7.72 -12.45 3.15
C LEU A 97 7.65 -12.96 1.72
N PRO A 98 8.75 -13.08 0.95
CA PRO A 98 8.70 -13.62 -0.40
C PRO A 98 8.06 -15.00 -0.45
N ASP A 99 8.48 -15.92 0.40
CA ASP A 99 7.96 -17.29 0.46
C ASP A 99 6.47 -17.32 0.86
N LYS A 100 6.08 -16.44 1.79
CA LYS A 100 4.68 -16.30 2.23
C LYS A 100 3.80 -15.76 1.09
N ILE A 101 4.29 -14.79 0.34
CA ILE A 101 3.58 -14.21 -0.81
C ILE A 101 3.44 -15.25 -1.93
N GLU A 102 4.52 -15.97 -2.24
CA GLU A 102 4.51 -17.03 -3.25
C GLU A 102 3.44 -18.08 -2.93
N LYS A 103 3.40 -18.54 -1.67
CA LYS A 103 2.39 -19.49 -1.20
C LYS A 103 0.95 -18.97 -1.34
N ILE A 104 0.71 -17.67 -1.11
CA ILE A 104 -0.61 -17.06 -1.33
C ILE A 104 -0.95 -17.04 -2.82
N LEU A 105 0.03 -16.76 -3.67
CA LEU A 105 -0.15 -16.69 -5.13
C LEU A 105 -0.38 -18.06 -5.78
N GLU A 106 -0.10 -19.16 -5.09
CA GLU A 106 -0.45 -20.52 -5.55
C GLU A 106 -1.96 -20.76 -5.60
N ASP A 107 -2.77 -20.04 -4.81
CA ASP A 107 -4.23 -20.23 -4.70
C ASP A 107 -5.01 -19.46 -5.79
N LYS A 108 -4.48 -19.42 -7.01
CA LYS A 108 -5.04 -18.66 -8.13
C LYS A 108 -6.41 -19.16 -8.57
N GLU A 109 -6.61 -20.47 -8.57
CA GLU A 109 -7.87 -21.07 -9.04
C GLU A 109 -9.05 -20.68 -8.16
N ARG A 110 -8.85 -20.66 -6.83
CA ARG A 110 -9.89 -20.22 -5.90
C ARG A 110 -10.20 -18.74 -6.09
N ILE A 111 -9.19 -17.91 -6.20
CA ILE A 111 -9.37 -16.46 -6.42
C ILE A 111 -10.09 -16.22 -7.75
N GLN A 112 -9.71 -16.93 -8.82
CA GLN A 112 -10.36 -16.83 -10.13
C GLN A 112 -11.83 -17.27 -10.08
N TRP A 113 -12.13 -18.31 -9.30
CA TRP A 113 -13.51 -18.75 -9.11
C TRP A 113 -14.36 -17.65 -8.45
N PHE A 114 -13.86 -17.02 -7.37
CA PHE A 114 -14.54 -15.89 -6.74
C PHE A 114 -14.70 -14.70 -7.69
N ALA A 115 -13.64 -14.33 -8.40
CA ALA A 115 -13.68 -13.25 -9.38
C ALA A 115 -14.74 -13.51 -10.47
N SER A 116 -14.82 -14.73 -10.99
CA SER A 116 -15.82 -15.11 -11.97
C SER A 116 -17.25 -15.05 -11.43
N LYS A 117 -17.45 -15.48 -10.19
CA LYS A 117 -18.77 -15.45 -9.52
C LYS A 117 -19.29 -14.02 -9.34
N TYR A 118 -18.42 -13.07 -9.03
CA TYR A 118 -18.76 -11.68 -8.72
C TYR A 118 -18.39 -10.70 -9.85
N ALA A 119 -18.05 -11.17 -11.03
CA ALA A 119 -17.64 -10.34 -12.17
C ALA A 119 -18.69 -9.29 -12.59
N ASN A 120 -19.97 -9.56 -12.31
CA ASN A 120 -21.08 -8.64 -12.60
C ASN A 120 -21.65 -7.97 -11.35
N ALA A 121 -20.95 -8.00 -10.23
CA ALA A 121 -21.36 -7.25 -9.04
C ALA A 121 -21.40 -5.76 -9.36
N LYS A 122 -22.40 -5.06 -8.82
CA LYS A 122 -22.52 -3.59 -8.94
C LYS A 122 -21.69 -2.88 -7.89
N ASP A 123 -21.71 -3.43 -6.67
CA ASP A 123 -21.07 -2.89 -5.49
C ASP A 123 -20.33 -3.99 -4.75
N ILE A 124 -19.15 -3.65 -4.23
CA ILE A 124 -18.33 -4.52 -3.37
C ILE A 124 -17.89 -3.71 -2.15
N PHE A 125 -18.05 -4.28 -0.97
CA PHE A 125 -17.63 -3.63 0.27
C PHE A 125 -16.43 -4.35 0.87
N PHE A 126 -15.44 -3.56 1.26
CA PHE A 126 -14.28 -4.03 2.02
C PHE A 126 -14.43 -3.60 3.47
N ILE A 127 -14.21 -4.51 4.41
CA ILE A 127 -14.30 -4.19 5.84
C ILE A 127 -13.05 -4.67 6.57
N GLY A 128 -12.58 -3.87 7.52
CA GLY A 128 -11.41 -4.23 8.31
C GLY A 128 -11.34 -3.48 9.63
N ARG A 129 -10.47 -3.93 10.53
CA ARG A 129 -10.16 -3.27 11.80
C ARG A 129 -8.68 -2.93 11.86
N GLY A 130 -8.34 -1.77 12.46
CA GLY A 130 -6.95 -1.37 12.59
C GLY A 130 -6.24 -1.34 11.25
N ILE A 131 -5.14 -2.09 11.12
CA ILE A 131 -4.36 -2.16 9.88
C ILE A 131 -5.14 -2.81 8.73
N ASP A 132 -6.03 -3.75 9.01
CA ASP A 132 -6.85 -4.40 7.96
C ASP A 132 -7.80 -3.41 7.30
N TYR A 133 -8.27 -2.38 8.03
CA TYR A 133 -9.04 -1.30 7.42
C TYR A 133 -8.20 -0.48 6.43
N ALA A 134 -6.94 -0.19 6.76
CA ALA A 134 -6.03 0.49 5.83
C ALA A 134 -5.78 -0.34 4.56
N ILE A 135 -5.61 -1.67 4.69
CA ILE A 135 -5.49 -2.60 3.56
C ILE A 135 -6.81 -2.66 2.76
N SER A 136 -7.97 -2.63 3.44
CA SER A 136 -9.28 -2.58 2.80
C SER A 136 -9.48 -1.35 1.93
N LEU A 137 -8.97 -0.18 2.35
CA LEU A 137 -8.98 1.04 1.54
C LEU A 137 -8.20 0.87 0.24
N GLU A 138 -7.01 0.28 0.31
CA GLU A 138 -6.20 -0.02 -0.87
C GLU A 138 -6.87 -1.08 -1.75
N GLY A 139 -7.41 -2.15 -1.17
CA GLY A 139 -8.16 -3.18 -1.90
C GLY A 139 -9.35 -2.60 -2.66
N SER A 140 -10.13 -1.73 -2.03
CA SER A 140 -11.24 -1.01 -2.67
C SER A 140 -10.74 -0.12 -3.81
N LEU A 141 -9.63 0.59 -3.65
CA LEU A 141 -9.03 1.40 -4.71
C LEU A 141 -8.63 0.52 -5.90
N LYS A 142 -7.91 -0.59 -5.67
CA LYS A 142 -7.50 -1.53 -6.72
C LYS A 142 -8.71 -2.14 -7.44
N MET A 143 -9.77 -2.45 -6.72
CA MET A 143 -11.00 -2.97 -7.32
C MET A 143 -11.59 -1.98 -8.32
N LYS A 144 -11.70 -0.71 -7.95
CA LYS A 144 -12.18 0.37 -8.84
C LYS A 144 -11.29 0.55 -10.08
N GLU A 145 -9.98 0.58 -9.88
CA GLU A 145 -9.01 0.82 -10.95
C GLU A 145 -8.98 -0.31 -11.99
N ILE A 146 -9.15 -1.56 -11.55
CA ILE A 146 -8.96 -2.74 -12.40
C ILE A 146 -10.28 -3.22 -13.01
N SER A 147 -11.35 -3.29 -12.21
CA SER A 147 -12.62 -3.90 -12.63
C SER A 147 -13.69 -2.89 -13.00
N TYR A 148 -13.52 -1.62 -12.64
CA TYR A 148 -14.54 -0.55 -12.75
C TYR A 148 -15.80 -0.82 -11.92
N ILE A 149 -15.80 -1.84 -11.05
CA ILE A 149 -16.87 -2.09 -10.09
C ILE A 149 -16.77 -1.06 -8.98
N HIS A 150 -17.91 -0.45 -8.63
CA HIS A 150 -17.96 0.44 -7.47
C HIS A 150 -17.61 -0.33 -6.20
N SER A 151 -16.72 0.23 -5.41
CA SER A 151 -16.34 -0.38 -4.13
C SER A 151 -16.01 0.65 -3.08
N GLU A 152 -16.33 0.33 -1.84
CA GLU A 152 -16.04 1.17 -0.68
C GLU A 152 -15.41 0.34 0.44
N ALA A 153 -14.61 1.00 1.27
CA ALA A 153 -14.02 0.38 2.43
C ALA A 153 -14.51 1.05 3.71
N TYR A 154 -14.91 0.25 4.69
CA TYR A 154 -15.39 0.71 5.98
C TYR A 154 -14.63 0.08 7.14
N ALA A 155 -14.43 0.87 8.18
CA ALA A 155 -14.03 0.32 9.45
C ALA A 155 -15.16 -0.60 9.96
N ALA A 156 -14.85 -1.87 10.25
CA ALA A 156 -15.86 -2.88 10.56
C ALA A 156 -16.78 -2.50 11.75
N GLY A 157 -16.27 -1.70 12.69
CA GLY A 157 -17.06 -1.17 13.81
C GLY A 157 -18.06 -0.09 13.38
N GLU A 158 -17.78 0.64 12.30
CA GLU A 158 -18.58 1.76 11.82
C GLU A 158 -19.69 1.32 10.85
N LEU A 159 -19.55 0.18 10.19
CA LEU A 159 -20.51 -0.32 9.20
C LEU A 159 -21.95 -0.35 9.76
N LYS A 160 -22.11 -0.72 11.02
CA LYS A 160 -23.42 -0.81 11.70
C LYS A 160 -24.11 0.55 11.93
N HIS A 161 -23.38 1.66 11.79
CA HIS A 161 -23.91 3.00 12.06
C HIS A 161 -24.58 3.67 10.84
N GLY A 162 -25.14 2.87 9.94
CA GLY A 162 -25.92 3.34 8.80
C GLY A 162 -25.61 2.61 7.50
N THR A 163 -24.34 2.49 7.14
CA THR A 163 -23.90 1.93 5.85
C THR A 163 -24.21 0.44 5.68
N ILE A 164 -24.48 -0.30 6.76
CA ILE A 164 -24.98 -1.67 6.70
C ILE A 164 -26.30 -1.78 5.90
N SER A 165 -27.07 -0.69 5.79
CA SER A 165 -28.29 -0.64 4.97
C SER A 165 -28.05 -0.84 3.47
N LEU A 166 -26.81 -0.69 3.01
CA LEU A 166 -26.40 -0.93 1.62
C LEU A 166 -26.10 -2.40 1.32
N ILE A 167 -26.06 -3.24 2.35
CA ILE A 167 -25.76 -4.67 2.21
C ILE A 167 -27.07 -5.43 1.99
N GLU A 168 -27.24 -5.96 0.79
CA GLU A 168 -28.38 -6.75 0.35
C GLU A 168 -27.97 -8.18 0.00
N ASP A 169 -28.96 -9.05 -0.26
CA ASP A 169 -28.70 -10.41 -0.74
C ASP A 169 -27.88 -10.38 -2.03
N GLY A 170 -26.73 -11.06 -2.01
CA GLY A 170 -25.80 -11.10 -3.15
C GLY A 170 -24.72 -10.00 -3.15
N THR A 171 -24.77 -9.06 -2.23
CA THR A 171 -23.67 -8.08 -2.06
C THR A 171 -22.41 -8.79 -1.56
N LEU A 172 -21.29 -8.60 -2.26
CA LEU A 172 -19.99 -9.12 -1.83
C LEU A 172 -19.40 -8.20 -0.76
N VAL A 173 -19.08 -8.79 0.39
CA VAL A 173 -18.32 -8.14 1.46
C VAL A 173 -17.02 -8.94 1.67
N ILE A 174 -15.88 -8.26 1.65
CA ILE A 174 -14.53 -8.81 1.78
C ILE A 174 -13.91 -8.35 3.09
#